data_2e501041d9d543165fa7356ca4132c46
#
_entry.id   2e501041d9d543165fa7356ca4132c46
#
_cell.length_a   1.000
_cell.length_b   1.000
_cell.length_c   1.000
_cell.angle_alpha   90.00
_cell.angle_beta   90.00
_cell.angle_gamma   90.00
#
_symmetry.space_group_name_H-M   'P 1'
#
loop_
_entity.id
_entity.type
_entity.pdbx_description
1 polymer ?
#
loop_
_entity_poly.entity_id
_entity_poly.type
_entity_poly.pdbx_seq_one_letter_code
_entity_poly.pdbx_strand_id
1 'polypeptide(L)'
;CIRDREVHMRISSPPFKYPCFFGTDVDSQENLIACKFDTVEEIAEEIGVDSLGYLSVEATHKLAENTDFDYCDGCFTGKYPIEVPKEQPKDKFEEKLNKFSAYYQVLD
;
A
#
# COMPACT_ATOMS: atom_id res chain seq x y z
N CYS A 1 3.66 8.05 -22.33
CA CYS A 1 2.77 8.06 -23.49
C CYS A 1 3.17 9.16 -24.48
N ILE A 2 3.80 8.80 -25.61
CA ILE A 2 4.39 9.76 -26.58
C ILE A 2 3.31 10.39 -27.49
N ARG A 3 2.14 9.80 -27.57
CA ARG A 3 1.07 10.21 -28.51
C ARG A 3 -0.16 10.77 -27.85
N ASP A 4 -0.21 10.78 -26.51
CA ASP A 4 -1.36 11.25 -25.77
C ASP A 4 -1.34 12.78 -25.70
N ARG A 5 -2.51 13.39 -25.79
CA ARG A 5 -2.71 14.82 -25.52
C ARG A 5 -2.91 15.07 -24.04
N GLU A 6 -3.66 14.18 -23.39
CA GLU A 6 -3.96 14.22 -21.98
C GLU A 6 -3.97 12.81 -21.41
N VAL A 7 -3.61 12.67 -20.14
CA VAL A 7 -3.65 11.41 -19.40
C VAL A 7 -4.46 11.62 -18.13
N HIS A 8 -5.57 10.90 -18.01
CA HIS A 8 -6.45 10.93 -16.85
C HIS A 8 -6.42 9.58 -16.16
N MET A 9 -5.88 9.53 -14.95
CA MET A 9 -5.77 8.30 -14.18
C MET A 9 -6.91 8.20 -13.15
N ARG A 10 -7.53 7.04 -13.10
CA ARG A 10 -8.57 6.72 -12.10
C ARG A 10 -8.20 5.41 -11.42
N ILE A 11 -8.02 5.47 -10.12
CA ILE A 11 -7.60 4.35 -9.30
C ILE A 11 -8.83 3.76 -8.62
N SER A 12 -9.03 2.47 -8.78
CA SER A 12 -10.20 1.75 -8.26
C SER A 12 -10.10 1.38 -6.77
N SER A 13 -9.30 2.12 -6.03
CA SER A 13 -9.13 1.97 -4.58
C SER A 13 -9.02 3.33 -3.91
N PRO A 14 -9.26 3.43 -2.60
CA PRO A 14 -8.89 4.59 -1.82
C PRO A 14 -7.38 4.82 -1.77
N PRO A 15 -6.90 6.00 -1.38
CA PRO A 15 -5.48 6.24 -1.19
C PRO A 15 -4.89 5.27 -0.15
N PHE A 16 -3.79 4.64 -0.50
CA PHE A 16 -3.09 3.70 0.37
C PHE A 16 -2.23 4.46 1.36
N LYS A 17 -2.69 4.63 2.59
CA LYS A 17 -2.07 5.48 3.61
C LYS A 17 -1.32 4.71 4.70
N TYR A 18 -1.61 3.43 4.86
CA TYR A 18 -1.04 2.59 5.91
C TYR A 18 -0.47 1.30 5.32
N PRO A 19 0.60 0.73 5.89
CA PRO A 19 1.14 -0.54 5.43
C PRO A 19 0.15 -1.68 5.66
N CYS A 20 0.22 -2.69 4.80
CA CYS A 20 -0.56 -3.91 4.97
C CYS A 20 0.24 -4.93 5.79
N PHE A 21 -0.37 -5.49 6.84
CA PHE A 21 0.25 -6.52 7.69
C PHE A 21 -0.24 -7.94 7.37
N PHE A 22 -1.13 -8.11 6.41
CA PHE A 22 -1.82 -9.38 6.21
C PHE A 22 -1.53 -10.08 4.88
N GLY A 23 -1.03 -9.40 3.88
CA GLY A 23 -0.81 -10.08 2.62
C GLY A 23 -0.13 -9.26 1.52
N THR A 24 -0.24 -7.96 1.56
CA THR A 24 0.42 -7.09 0.59
C THR A 24 1.80 -6.69 1.09
N ASP A 25 2.80 -6.86 0.25
CA ASP A 25 4.17 -6.50 0.58
C ASP A 25 4.39 -4.99 0.47
N VAL A 26 4.00 -4.29 1.52
CA VAL A 26 4.29 -2.87 1.74
C VAL A 26 5.06 -2.77 3.05
N ASP A 27 6.31 -2.44 2.96
CA ASP A 27 7.25 -2.46 4.08
C ASP A 27 7.03 -1.31 5.07
N SER A 28 6.85 -0.09 4.58
CA SER A 28 6.71 1.08 5.44
C SER A 28 5.78 2.13 4.85
N GLN A 29 5.22 2.95 5.72
CA GLN A 29 4.36 4.07 5.36
C GLN A 29 5.12 5.13 4.54
N GLU A 30 6.42 5.28 4.77
CA GLU A 30 7.26 6.25 4.08
C GLU A 30 7.38 6.01 2.57
N ASN A 31 7.20 4.76 2.13
CA ASN A 31 7.27 4.36 0.73
C ASN A 31 5.95 4.58 -0.03
N LEU A 32 4.87 4.89 0.67
CA LEU A 32 3.57 5.12 0.06
C LEU A 32 3.46 6.54 -0.50
N ILE A 33 3.16 6.66 -1.79
CA ILE A 33 3.03 7.96 -2.45
C ILE A 33 1.95 8.84 -1.81
N ALA A 34 0.83 8.26 -1.38
CA ALA A 34 -0.26 8.97 -0.73
C ALA A 34 0.11 9.54 0.65
N CYS A 35 1.24 9.12 1.22
CA CYS A 35 1.76 9.64 2.48
C CYS A 35 2.79 10.77 2.29
N LYS A 36 3.34 10.89 1.08
CA LYS A 36 4.35 11.92 0.75
C LYS A 36 3.73 13.26 0.38
N PHE A 37 2.49 13.27 -0.01
CA PHE A 37 1.78 14.45 -0.51
C PHE A 37 0.45 14.64 0.23
N ASP A 38 0.07 15.87 0.44
CA ASP A 38 -1.15 16.22 1.18
C ASP A 38 -2.39 16.20 0.29
N THR A 39 -2.23 16.44 -1.01
CA THR A 39 -3.34 16.55 -1.96
C THR A 39 -3.18 15.59 -3.13
N VAL A 40 -4.33 15.24 -3.75
CA VAL A 40 -4.37 14.40 -4.94
C VAL A 40 -3.73 15.10 -6.13
N GLU A 41 -3.84 16.42 -6.21
CA GLU A 41 -3.25 17.25 -7.24
C GLU A 41 -1.70 17.18 -7.22
N GLU A 42 -1.10 17.21 -6.04
CA GLU A 42 0.35 17.04 -5.88
C GLU A 42 0.82 15.66 -6.31
N ILE A 43 0.05 14.62 -6.01
CA ILE A 43 0.33 13.24 -6.47
C ILE A 43 0.24 13.18 -8.00
N ALA A 44 -0.76 13.83 -8.59
CA ALA A 44 -0.92 13.88 -10.05
C ALA A 44 0.28 14.54 -10.74
N GLU A 45 0.80 15.62 -10.18
CA GLU A 45 2.01 16.29 -10.68
C GLU A 45 3.24 15.40 -10.60
N GLU A 46 3.43 14.69 -9.49
CA GLU A 46 4.57 13.79 -9.29
C GLU A 46 4.54 12.61 -10.28
N ILE A 47 3.37 12.04 -10.53
CA ILE A 47 3.19 10.95 -11.49
C ILE A 47 3.29 11.46 -12.93
N GLY A 48 2.96 12.73 -13.18
CA GLY A 48 2.97 13.33 -14.51
C GLY A 48 1.67 13.10 -15.30
N VAL A 49 0.54 12.99 -14.61
CA VAL A 49 -0.79 12.88 -15.23
C VAL A 49 -1.55 14.20 -15.15
N ASP A 50 -2.47 14.42 -16.08
CA ASP A 50 -3.28 15.64 -16.14
C ASP A 50 -4.38 15.66 -15.08
N SER A 51 -4.91 14.49 -14.72
CA SER A 51 -5.81 14.35 -13.58
C SER A 51 -5.66 12.98 -12.91
N LEU A 52 -5.92 12.96 -11.61
CA LEU A 52 -5.88 11.75 -10.79
C LEU A 52 -7.14 11.71 -9.91
N GLY A 53 -7.77 10.56 -9.84
CA GLY A 53 -8.90 10.30 -8.96
C GLY A 53 -8.79 8.97 -8.25
N TYR A 54 -9.16 8.95 -6.98
CA TYR A 54 -9.27 7.75 -6.17
C TYR A 54 -10.72 7.42 -5.90
N LEU A 55 -11.00 6.16 -5.63
CA LEU A 55 -12.28 5.73 -5.12
C LEU A 55 -12.37 6.08 -3.63
N SER A 56 -13.53 6.51 -3.14
CA SER A 56 -13.71 6.76 -1.70
C SER A 56 -13.86 5.44 -0.92
N VAL A 57 -13.55 5.49 0.38
CA VAL A 57 -13.76 4.33 1.28
C VAL A 57 -15.24 3.94 1.31
N GLU A 58 -16.15 4.91 1.35
CA GLU A 58 -17.58 4.67 1.31
C GLU A 58 -18.03 3.97 0.03
N ALA A 59 -17.43 4.33 -1.11
CA ALA A 59 -17.74 3.67 -2.38
C ALA A 59 -17.24 2.22 -2.40
N THR A 60 -16.10 1.92 -1.79
CA THR A 60 -15.63 0.54 -1.65
C THR A 60 -16.57 -0.29 -0.77
N HIS A 61 -17.08 0.28 0.31
CA HIS A 61 -18.07 -0.39 1.16
C HIS A 61 -19.37 -0.71 0.39
N LYS A 62 -19.83 0.19 -0.49
CA LYS A 62 -21.02 -0.04 -1.33
C LYS A 62 -20.83 -1.18 -2.32
N LEU A 63 -19.63 -1.42 -2.81
CA LEU A 63 -19.35 -2.55 -3.70
C LEU A 63 -19.56 -3.91 -3.01
N ALA A 64 -19.45 -3.95 -1.70
CA ALA A 64 -19.57 -5.16 -0.89
C ALA A 64 -20.93 -5.29 -0.17
N GLU A 65 -21.92 -4.42 -0.41
CA GLU A 65 -23.22 -4.44 0.25
C GLU A 65 -23.99 -5.75 0.08
N ASN A 66 -23.75 -6.47 -1.00
CA ASN A 66 -24.43 -7.73 -1.30
C ASN A 66 -23.66 -8.97 -0.82
N THR A 67 -22.61 -8.81 -0.02
CA THR A 67 -21.83 -9.91 0.55
C THR A 67 -22.14 -10.09 2.03
N ASP A 68 -22.17 -11.35 2.47
CA ASP A 68 -22.38 -11.71 3.87
C ASP A 68 -21.10 -11.57 4.72
N PHE A 69 -20.01 -11.12 4.11
CA PHE A 69 -18.70 -11.06 4.73
C PHE A 69 -18.14 -9.63 4.73
N ASP A 70 -17.52 -9.26 5.84
CA ASP A 70 -16.70 -8.06 5.91
C ASP A 70 -15.34 -8.28 5.23
N TYR A 71 -14.72 -7.19 4.83
CA TYR A 71 -13.37 -7.20 4.26
C TYR A 71 -12.47 -6.21 5.00
N CYS A 72 -11.15 -6.44 4.91
CA CYS A 72 -10.16 -5.60 5.55
C CYS A 72 -9.93 -4.31 4.74
N ASP A 73 -10.07 -3.16 5.39
CA ASP A 73 -9.78 -1.84 4.86
C ASP A 73 -8.69 -1.09 5.67
N GLY A 74 -7.91 -1.82 6.45
CA GLY A 74 -6.92 -1.25 7.36
C GLY A 74 -5.87 -0.38 6.67
N CYS A 75 -5.46 -0.72 5.45
CA CYS A 75 -4.51 0.08 4.67
C CYS A 75 -5.07 1.44 4.22
N PHE A 76 -6.38 1.63 4.23
CA PHE A 76 -7.04 2.88 3.87
C PHE A 76 -7.45 3.70 5.10
N THR A 77 -7.91 3.04 6.16
CA THR A 77 -8.50 3.68 7.35
C THR A 77 -7.58 3.70 8.56
N GLY A 78 -6.58 2.82 8.62
CA GLY A 78 -5.73 2.61 9.79
C GLY A 78 -6.36 1.72 10.87
N LYS A 79 -7.57 1.21 10.63
CA LYS A 79 -8.27 0.30 11.54
C LYS A 79 -8.13 -1.13 11.06
N TYR A 80 -7.31 -1.90 11.75
CA TYR A 80 -7.06 -3.30 11.42
C TYR A 80 -8.01 -4.23 12.18
N PRO A 81 -8.40 -5.38 11.58
CA PRO A 81 -9.31 -6.35 12.23
C PRO A 81 -8.68 -7.08 13.42
N ILE A 82 -7.35 -7.10 13.47
CA ILE A 82 -6.55 -7.71 14.56
C ILE A 82 -5.55 -6.67 15.04
N GLU A 83 -5.24 -6.69 16.33
CA GLU A 83 -4.20 -5.82 16.87
C GLU A 83 -2.85 -6.12 16.22
N VAL A 84 -2.23 -5.08 15.66
CA VAL A 84 -0.93 -5.19 15.00
C VAL A 84 0.16 -4.61 15.88
N PRO A 85 1.38 -5.19 15.87
CA PRO A 85 2.50 -4.67 16.65
C PRO A 85 2.89 -3.27 16.17
N LYS A 86 2.98 -2.33 17.10
CA LYS A 86 3.26 -0.92 16.79
C LYS A 86 4.72 -0.65 16.37
N GLU A 87 5.64 -1.57 16.65
CA GLU A 87 7.08 -1.34 16.54
C GLU A 87 7.87 -2.49 15.89
N GLN A 88 7.23 -3.33 15.09
CA GLN A 88 7.99 -4.38 14.40
C GLN A 88 8.15 -4.03 12.93
N PRO A 89 9.39 -3.76 12.48
CA PRO A 89 9.65 -3.62 11.06
C PRO A 89 9.32 -4.93 10.34
N LYS A 90 8.67 -4.82 9.19
CA LYS A 90 8.30 -5.99 8.37
C LYS A 90 9.53 -6.77 7.89
N ASP A 91 10.64 -6.09 7.74
CA ASP A 91 11.92 -6.62 7.32
C ASP A 91 12.71 -7.32 8.45
N LYS A 92 12.12 -7.48 9.62
CA LYS A 92 12.75 -8.10 10.80
C LYS A 92 13.42 -9.45 10.50
N PHE A 93 12.85 -10.21 9.57
CA PHE A 93 13.36 -11.51 9.19
C PHE A 93 14.12 -11.50 7.84
N GLU A 94 14.23 -10.36 7.19
CA GLU A 94 15.01 -10.18 5.98
C GLU A 94 16.48 -9.94 6.35
N GLU A 95 17.24 -11.01 6.49
CA GLU A 95 18.68 -10.92 6.68
C GLU A 95 19.40 -10.84 5.34
N LYS A 96 20.40 -9.94 5.23
CA LYS A 96 21.27 -9.89 4.07
C LYS A 96 21.97 -11.24 3.89
N LEU A 97 21.92 -11.76 2.68
CA LEU A 97 22.53 -13.04 2.29
C LEU A 97 24.04 -13.15 2.51
N ASN A 98 24.68 -12.11 3.04
CA ASN A 98 26.10 -12.11 3.38
C ASN A 98 26.46 -13.07 4.53
N LYS A 99 25.48 -13.71 5.16
CA LYS A 99 25.70 -14.78 6.14
C LYS A 99 25.65 -16.19 5.54
N PHE A 100 25.79 -16.32 4.23
CA PHE A 100 25.91 -17.64 3.59
C PHE A 100 27.00 -18.51 4.19
N SER A 101 28.08 -17.90 4.68
CA SER A 101 29.14 -18.63 5.37
C SER A 101 28.65 -19.32 6.65
N ALA A 102 27.71 -18.71 7.37
CA ALA A 102 27.14 -19.33 8.59
C ALA A 102 26.18 -20.49 8.26
N TYR A 103 25.49 -20.41 7.13
CA TYR A 103 24.60 -21.48 6.68
C TYR A 103 25.37 -22.73 6.22
N TYR A 104 26.48 -22.53 5.55
CA TYR A 104 27.37 -23.65 5.15
C TYR A 104 28.07 -24.32 6.35
N GLN A 105 28.33 -23.56 7.41
CA GLN A 105 28.90 -24.13 8.64
C GLN A 105 27.92 -25.02 9.42
N VAL A 106 26.61 -24.83 9.23
CA VAL A 106 25.57 -25.64 9.87
C VAL A 106 25.34 -26.97 9.12
N LEU A 107 25.71 -27.03 7.83
CA LEU A 107 25.57 -28.22 6.97
C LEU A 107 26.81 -29.17 7.02
N ASP A 108 27.89 -28.72 7.58
CA ASP A 108 29.10 -29.53 7.85
C ASP A 108 28.97 -30.18 9.23
#